data_c3fb54d4e9b43dbd3696f480b1ce44ae
#
_entry.id   c3fb54d4e9b43dbd3696f480b1ce44ae
#
_cell.length_a   1.000
_cell.length_b   1.000
_cell.length_c   1.000
_cell.angle_alpha   90.00
_cell.angle_beta   90.00
_cell.angle_gamma   90.00
#
_symmetry.space_group_name_H-M   'P 1'
#
loop_
_entity.id
_entity.type
_entity.pdbx_description
1 polymer ?
#
loop_
_entity_poly.entity_id
_entity_poly.type
_entity_poly.pdbx_seq_one_letter_code
_entity_poly.pdbx_strand_id
1 'polypeptide(L)' 'MHQNVLWPAEKYELYPLLEKQLIALAEGCPPVSALSNAAALIWDALPNINWAGFYLLKDNVLYLGPFQGKTACTMIPVGK' A
#
# COMPACT_ATOMS: atom_id res chain seq x y z
N MET A 1 -5.56 13.28 11.59
CA MET A 1 -4.22 13.04 12.10
C MET A 1 -3.97 11.57 12.33
N HIS A 2 -2.91 11.08 11.82
CA HIS A 2 -2.58 9.67 11.98
C HIS A 2 -1.84 9.45 13.30
N GLN A 3 -1.81 8.22 13.73
CA GLN A 3 -1.11 7.81 14.93
C GLN A 3 0.02 6.88 14.56
N ASN A 4 1.07 6.92 15.34
CA ASN A 4 2.15 5.96 15.18
C ASN A 4 1.71 4.60 15.70
N VAL A 5 2.00 3.57 14.92
CA VAL A 5 1.69 2.20 15.29
C VAL A 5 2.98 1.49 15.66
N LEU A 6 2.97 0.78 16.76
CA LEU A 6 4.09 -0.06 17.15
C LEU A 6 3.85 -1.46 16.58
N TRP A 7 4.67 -1.84 15.61
CA TRP A 7 4.46 -3.08 14.87
C TRP A 7 5.18 -4.24 15.56
N PRO A 8 4.48 -5.38 15.76
CA PRO A 8 5.14 -6.57 16.28
C PRO A 8 6.19 -7.09 15.30
N ALA A 9 7.23 -7.72 15.82
CA ALA A 9 8.28 -8.31 14.97
C ALA A 9 7.84 -9.63 14.36
N GLU A 10 7.01 -10.40 15.06
CA GLU A 10 6.59 -11.71 14.59
C GLU A 10 5.45 -11.59 13.58
N LYS A 11 5.59 -12.28 12.46
CA LYS A 11 4.64 -12.15 11.36
C LYS A 11 3.24 -12.58 11.72
N TYR A 12 3.11 -13.61 12.55
CA TYR A 12 1.78 -14.08 12.93
C TYR A 12 1.02 -13.08 13.81
N GLU A 13 1.72 -12.12 14.40
CA GLU A 13 1.11 -11.00 15.10
C GLU A 13 1.01 -9.76 14.22
N LEU A 14 2.00 -9.56 13.37
CA LEU A 14 2.08 -8.39 12.51
C LEU A 14 0.97 -8.37 11.46
N TYR A 15 0.77 -9.48 10.77
CA TYR A 15 -0.16 -9.50 9.65
C TYR A 15 -1.61 -9.27 10.06
N PRO A 16 -2.11 -9.88 11.14
CA PRO A 16 -3.47 -9.55 11.57
C PRO A 16 -3.62 -8.09 11.98
N LEU A 17 -2.61 -7.52 12.62
CA LEU A 17 -2.67 -6.11 13.00
C LEU A 17 -2.64 -5.22 11.77
N LEU A 18 -1.78 -5.53 10.80
CA LEU A 18 -1.71 -4.77 9.56
C LEU A 18 -3.05 -4.80 8.83
N GLU A 19 -3.65 -5.97 8.72
CA GLU A 19 -4.95 -6.12 8.08
C GLU A 19 -6.00 -5.26 8.77
N LYS A 20 -6.03 -5.27 10.09
CA LYS A 20 -6.98 -4.49 10.85
C LYS A 20 -6.80 -3.00 10.60
N GLN A 21 -5.57 -2.54 10.58
CA GLN A 21 -5.27 -1.14 10.34
C GLN A 21 -5.63 -0.73 8.91
N LEU A 22 -5.37 -1.61 7.94
CA LEU A 22 -5.73 -1.32 6.54
C LEU A 22 -7.23 -1.15 6.37
N ILE A 23 -8.00 -2.04 6.98
CA ILE A 23 -9.46 -1.97 6.90
C ILE A 23 -9.94 -0.66 7.53
N ALA A 24 -9.41 -0.32 8.69
CA ALA A 24 -9.83 0.90 9.38
C ALA A 24 -9.53 2.16 8.57
N LEU A 25 -8.36 2.20 7.93
CA LEU A 25 -7.97 3.37 7.14
C LEU A 25 -8.76 3.48 5.83
N ALA A 26 -9.18 2.35 5.26
CA ALA A 26 -9.89 2.35 3.99
C ALA A 26 -11.36 2.69 4.16
N GLU A 27 -11.91 2.45 5.33
CA GLU A 27 -13.34 2.56 5.56
C GLU A 27 -13.80 4.00 5.38
N GLY A 28 -14.77 4.21 4.49
CA GLY A 28 -15.33 5.52 4.25
C GLY A 28 -14.44 6.49 3.49
N CYS A 29 -13.31 6.01 2.97
CA CYS A 29 -12.37 6.89 2.26
C CYS A 29 -12.52 6.78 0.75
N PRO A 30 -12.24 7.86 0.01
CA PRO A 30 -12.16 7.77 -1.45
C PRO A 30 -11.06 6.78 -1.86
N PRO A 31 -11.21 6.12 -3.02
CA PRO A 31 -10.26 5.07 -3.40
C PRO A 31 -8.80 5.52 -3.44
N VAL A 32 -8.50 6.69 -3.99
CA VAL A 32 -7.11 7.15 -4.07
C VAL A 32 -6.54 7.37 -2.67
N SER A 33 -7.34 7.96 -1.78
CA SER A 33 -6.90 8.18 -0.41
C SER A 33 -6.68 6.86 0.33
N ALA A 34 -7.57 5.90 0.12
CA ALA A 34 -7.44 4.58 0.73
C ALA A 34 -6.17 3.89 0.26
N LEU A 35 -5.89 3.92 -1.05
CA LEU A 35 -4.68 3.30 -1.60
C LEU A 35 -3.42 4.02 -1.12
N SER A 36 -3.47 5.34 -1.00
CA SER A 36 -2.34 6.12 -0.52
C SER A 36 -1.98 5.75 0.91
N ASN A 37 -2.99 5.67 1.78
CA ASN A 37 -2.77 5.29 3.16
C ASN A 37 -2.35 3.83 3.28
N ALA A 38 -2.89 2.96 2.42
CA ALA A 38 -2.49 1.55 2.43
C ALA A 38 -1.01 1.40 2.07
N ALA A 39 -0.55 2.11 1.04
CA ALA A 39 0.85 2.06 0.65
C ALA A 39 1.74 2.56 1.79
N ALA A 40 1.35 3.66 2.43
CA ALA A 40 2.12 4.23 3.52
C ALA A 40 2.17 3.28 4.72
N LEU A 41 1.05 2.64 5.03
CA LEU A 41 0.97 1.74 6.18
C LEU A 41 1.81 0.48 5.94
N ILE A 42 1.74 -0.09 4.75
CA ILE A 42 2.56 -1.26 4.40
C ILE A 42 4.04 -0.90 4.48
N TRP A 43 4.40 0.26 3.95
CA TRP A 43 5.77 0.76 4.02
C TRP A 43 6.26 0.85 5.46
N ASP A 44 5.40 1.34 6.34
CA ASP A 44 5.76 1.52 7.75
C ASP A 44 5.85 0.19 8.49
N ALA A 45 4.98 -0.77 8.14
CA ALA A 45 4.86 -2.03 8.86
C ALA A 45 5.96 -3.03 8.50
N LEU A 46 6.46 -3.01 7.26
CA LEU A 46 7.40 -4.01 6.76
C LEU A 46 8.78 -3.40 6.64
N PRO A 47 9.72 -3.76 7.55
CA PRO A 47 10.97 -2.99 7.67
C PRO A 47 11.97 -3.19 6.55
N ASN A 48 11.90 -4.29 5.82
CA ASN A 48 12.95 -4.62 4.85
C ASN A 48 12.51 -4.50 3.40
N ILE A 49 11.41 -3.78 3.17
CA ILE A 49 10.96 -3.55 1.80
C ILE A 49 11.53 -2.23 1.29
N ASN A 50 11.67 -2.12 -0.02
CA ASN A 50 12.15 -0.90 -0.65
C ASN A 50 11.10 -0.23 -1.53
N TRP A 51 9.91 -0.80 -1.62
CA TRP A 51 8.83 -0.22 -2.40
C TRP A 51 7.51 -0.88 -2.00
N ALA A 52 6.47 -0.07 -1.92
CA ALA A 52 5.11 -0.56 -1.63
C ALA A 52 4.13 0.34 -2.35
N GLY A 53 3.26 -0.24 -3.17
CA GLY A 53 2.30 0.59 -3.89
C GLY A 53 1.37 -0.23 -4.75
N PHE A 54 0.67 0.50 -5.61
CA PHE A 54 -0.39 -0.07 -6.43
C PHE A 54 -0.24 0.35 -7.88
N TYR A 55 -0.57 -0.57 -8.76
CA TYR A 55 -0.79 -0.26 -10.17
C TYR A 55 -2.24 -0.52 -10.49
N LEU A 56 -2.82 0.38 -11.27
CA LEU A 56 -4.22 0.30 -11.64
C LEU A 56 -4.33 -0.16 -13.08
N LEU A 57 -5.07 -1.25 -13.30
CA LEU A 57 -5.20 -1.84 -14.62
C LEU A 57 -6.34 -1.17 -15.39
N LYS A 58 -6.02 -0.71 -16.59
CA LYS A 58 -7.03 -0.14 -17.48
C LYS A 58 -6.60 -0.39 -18.92
N ASP A 59 -7.48 -1.04 -19.69
CA ASP A 59 -7.23 -1.28 -21.12
C ASP A 59 -5.89 -1.97 -21.37
N ASN A 60 -5.61 -2.99 -20.55
CA ASN A 60 -4.38 -3.79 -20.64
C ASN A 60 -3.09 -3.00 -20.41
N VAL A 61 -3.20 -1.90 -19.68
CA VAL A 61 -2.04 -1.12 -19.24
C VAL A 61 -2.14 -0.94 -17.74
N LEU A 62 -1.01 -1.17 -17.06
CA LEU A 62 -0.90 -0.88 -15.64
C LEU A 62 -0.40 0.57 -15.48
N TYR A 63 -1.20 1.37 -14.79
CA TYR A 63 -0.86 2.75 -14.50
C TYR A 63 -0.42 2.86 -13.05
N LEU A 64 0.68 3.56 -12.82
CA LEU A 64 1.19 3.76 -11.48
C LEU A 64 0.18 4.50 -10.62
N GLY A 65 -0.18 3.88 -9.51
CA GLY A 65 -1.06 4.47 -8.51
C GLY A 65 -0.28 4.94 -7.29
N PRO A 66 -0.96 5.10 -6.18
CA PRO A 66 -0.29 5.56 -4.95
C PRO A 66 0.79 4.58 -4.49
N PHE A 67 1.93 5.13 -4.04
CA PHE A 67 3.05 4.29 -3.62
C PHE A 67 3.95 5.03 -2.64
N GLN A 68 4.83 4.25 -2.02
CA GLN A 68 5.93 4.73 -1.20
C GLN A 68 7.21 4.08 -1.70
N GLY A 69 8.27 4.88 -1.82
CA GLY A 69 9.54 4.38 -2.31
C GLY A 69 10.05 5.24 -3.45
N LYS A 70 11.00 4.67 -4.20
CA LYS A 70 11.58 5.39 -5.32
C LYS A 70 10.63 5.42 -6.50
N THR A 71 10.85 6.38 -7.37
CA THR A 71 10.02 6.53 -8.58
C THR A 71 9.99 5.24 -9.38
N ALA A 72 8.89 5.03 -10.08
CA ALA A 72 8.66 3.80 -10.81
C ALA A 72 8.07 4.10 -12.19
N CYS A 73 8.00 3.08 -13.03
CA CYS A 73 7.41 3.23 -14.36
C CYS A 73 5.95 3.66 -14.22
N THR A 74 5.56 4.67 -14.97
CA THR A 74 4.19 5.19 -14.87
C THR A 74 3.20 4.37 -15.67
N MET A 75 3.65 3.66 -16.68
CA MET A 75 2.77 2.82 -17.51
C MET A 75 3.50 1.55 -17.89
N ILE A 76 2.84 0.42 -17.71
CA ILE A 76 3.40 -0.88 -18.04
C ILE A 76 2.36 -1.65 -18.86
N PRO A 77 2.61 -1.87 -20.16
CA PRO A 77 1.72 -2.68 -20.97
C PRO A 77 1.67 -4.11 -20.42
N VAL A 78 0.49 -4.70 -20.43
CA VAL A 78 0.31 -6.05 -19.90
C VAL A 78 0.17 -7.03 -21.05
N GLY A 79 1.00 -7.95 -21.11
CA GLY A 79 0.90 -9.04 -21.96
C GLY A 79 1.12 -8.71 -23.38
N LYS A 80 1.03 -9.13 -24.04
CA LYS A 80 1.30 -8.90 -25.25
C LYS A 80 0.88 -9.61 -25.89
#